data_cd371204a0d27fefc310577b3d61124d
#
_entry.id   cd371204a0d27fefc310577b3d61124d
#
_cell.length_a   1.000
_cell.length_b   1.000
_cell.length_c   1.000
_cell.angle_alpha   90.00
_cell.angle_beta   90.00
_cell.angle_gamma   90.00
#
_symmetry.space_group_name_H-M   'P 1'
#
loop_
_entity.id
_entity.type
_entity.pdbx_description
1 polymer ?
#
loop_
_entity_poly.entity_id
_entity_poly.type
_entity_poly.pdbx_seq_one_letter_code
_entity_poly.pdbx_strand_id
1 'polypeptide(L)'
;MADGDLDPPPALGTIACPALFLDFDGTLVELAPSPSQIVVPDYLSGALQRKAAQLDGRLALISGRFVADVRSHLPDCAVVVSGSHGAEITSPQGSPVGEKEVPRIGDAVLAQARDYAARTDGLLLEEKALGLGLHYRNCEDRRDEIHRFAQGLAQEHGLHLRDGKMLFELATTDADKGVGVRAIMEQSPFAGASPIFVGDDTTDEDGFAAVNDLGGFGVLVGERRKTLARYRLRDVAAVHQWLELE
;
A
#
# COMPACT_ATOMS: atom_id res chain seq x y z
N MET A 1 -0.71 20.58 19.43
CA MET A 1 -2.11 20.14 19.61
C MET A 1 -2.07 18.86 20.42
N ALA A 2 -2.97 18.72 21.40
CA ALA A 2 -2.94 17.63 22.37
C ALA A 2 -3.04 16.27 21.67
N ASP A 3 -2.28 15.30 22.21
CA ASP A 3 -2.28 13.88 21.87
C ASP A 3 -3.62 13.20 22.31
N GLY A 4 -4.73 13.71 21.77
CA GLY A 4 -6.05 13.12 21.96
C GLY A 4 -6.18 11.86 21.10
N ASP A 5 -6.85 10.86 21.63
CA ASP A 5 -7.26 9.69 20.85
C ASP A 5 -8.09 10.16 19.67
N LEU A 6 -7.80 9.65 18.46
CA LEU A 6 -8.66 9.90 17.32
C LEU A 6 -9.99 9.16 17.53
N ASP A 7 -11.09 9.84 17.25
CA ASP A 7 -12.42 9.22 17.31
C ASP A 7 -12.56 8.10 16.26
N PRO A 8 -13.44 7.13 16.49
CA PRO A 8 -13.78 6.16 15.46
C PRO A 8 -14.45 6.86 14.27
N PRO A 9 -14.31 6.33 13.05
CA PRO A 9 -14.94 6.91 11.86
C PRO A 9 -16.48 6.86 11.96
N PRO A 10 -17.19 7.79 11.31
CA PRO A 10 -18.64 7.72 11.22
C PRO A 10 -19.09 6.43 10.51
N ALA A 11 -20.30 5.96 10.78
CA ALA A 11 -20.84 4.80 10.07
C ALA A 11 -20.88 5.08 8.57
N LEU A 12 -20.42 4.13 7.75
CA LEU A 12 -20.23 4.29 6.31
C LEU A 12 -21.51 4.75 5.58
N GLY A 13 -22.68 4.23 6.02
CA GLY A 13 -24.00 4.61 5.48
C GLY A 13 -24.43 6.05 5.76
N THR A 14 -23.71 6.80 6.60
CA THR A 14 -23.98 8.23 6.86
C THR A 14 -23.17 9.16 5.96
N ILE A 15 -22.24 8.61 5.17
CA ILE A 15 -21.38 9.38 4.29
C ILE A 15 -22.00 9.43 2.89
N ALA A 16 -22.12 10.63 2.36
CA ALA A 16 -22.67 10.82 1.02
C ALA A 16 -21.69 10.29 -0.04
N CYS A 17 -22.15 9.37 -0.88
CA CYS A 17 -21.40 8.82 -2.02
C CYS A 17 -19.96 8.37 -1.65
N PRO A 18 -19.76 7.45 -0.69
CA PRO A 18 -18.42 7.08 -0.26
C PRO A 18 -17.66 6.28 -1.33
N ALA A 19 -16.35 6.54 -1.45
CA ALA A 19 -15.39 5.76 -2.21
C ALA A 19 -14.33 5.23 -1.25
N LEU A 20 -14.22 3.90 -1.12
CA LEU A 20 -13.30 3.26 -0.20
C LEU A 20 -11.98 2.89 -0.88
N PHE A 21 -10.89 3.27 -0.24
CA PHE A 21 -9.53 2.87 -0.54
C PHE A 21 -8.98 2.12 0.67
N LEU A 22 -8.74 0.83 0.53
CA LEU A 22 -8.35 -0.03 1.64
C LEU A 22 -6.94 -0.55 1.40
N ASP A 23 -6.05 -0.30 2.34
CA ASP A 23 -4.80 -1.04 2.39
C ASP A 23 -5.06 -2.51 2.71
N PHE A 24 -4.08 -3.40 2.45
CA PHE A 24 -4.26 -4.84 2.57
C PHE A 24 -3.63 -5.40 3.85
N ASP A 25 -2.30 -5.30 3.97
CA ASP A 25 -1.55 -5.87 5.10
C ASP A 25 -1.64 -4.97 6.33
N GLY A 26 -2.06 -5.49 7.48
CA GLY A 26 -2.27 -4.71 8.70
C GLY A 26 -3.61 -3.97 8.74
N THR A 27 -4.37 -3.98 7.64
CA THR A 27 -5.66 -3.31 7.50
C THR A 27 -6.80 -4.28 7.25
N LEU A 28 -6.74 -5.09 6.21
CA LEU A 28 -7.72 -6.14 5.90
C LEU A 28 -7.30 -7.53 6.38
N VAL A 29 -6.00 -7.75 6.52
CA VAL A 29 -5.41 -8.98 7.06
C VAL A 29 -4.37 -8.63 8.10
N GLU A 30 -4.20 -9.50 9.10
CA GLU A 30 -3.18 -9.31 10.14
C GLU A 30 -1.77 -9.36 9.54
N LEU A 31 -0.87 -8.56 10.11
CA LEU A 31 0.54 -8.59 9.73
C LEU A 31 1.15 -9.96 10.07
N ALA A 32 1.89 -10.53 9.14
CA ALA A 32 2.61 -11.78 9.32
C ALA A 32 4.14 -11.54 9.38
N PRO A 33 4.91 -12.50 9.94
CA PRO A 33 6.38 -12.39 9.99
C PRO A 33 7.05 -12.29 8.61
N SER A 34 6.37 -12.80 7.56
CA SER A 34 6.80 -12.63 6.17
C SER A 34 5.58 -12.47 5.25
N PRO A 35 5.74 -11.81 4.08
CA PRO A 35 4.65 -11.59 3.14
C PRO A 35 3.94 -12.87 2.66
N SER A 36 4.67 -13.99 2.60
CA SER A 36 4.12 -15.29 2.19
C SER A 36 3.35 -16.04 3.28
N GLN A 37 3.37 -15.56 4.52
CA GLN A 37 2.75 -16.21 5.67
C GLN A 37 1.45 -15.54 6.14
N ILE A 38 0.92 -14.60 5.38
CA ILE A 38 -0.36 -13.97 5.71
C ILE A 38 -1.49 -15.00 5.67
N VAL A 39 -2.43 -14.82 6.57
CA VAL A 39 -3.65 -15.64 6.63
C VAL A 39 -4.82 -14.77 6.19
N VAL A 40 -5.39 -15.07 5.05
CA VAL A 40 -6.55 -14.37 4.52
C VAL A 40 -7.81 -15.15 4.90
N PRO A 41 -8.77 -14.54 5.60
CA PRO A 41 -10.03 -15.21 5.92
C PRO A 41 -10.80 -15.64 4.65
N ASP A 42 -11.32 -16.84 4.61
CA ASP A 42 -12.04 -17.40 3.44
C ASP A 42 -13.23 -16.53 3.00
N TYR A 43 -13.86 -15.84 3.94
CA TYR A 43 -15.01 -14.98 3.65
C TYR A 43 -14.63 -13.64 3.02
N LEU A 44 -13.35 -13.18 3.14
CA LEU A 44 -12.94 -11.82 2.84
C LEU A 44 -13.18 -11.45 1.38
N SER A 45 -12.81 -12.32 0.44
CA SER A 45 -13.00 -12.09 -0.99
C SER A 45 -14.48 -11.79 -1.33
N GLY A 46 -15.38 -12.68 -0.89
CA GLY A 46 -16.81 -12.51 -1.11
C GLY A 46 -17.41 -11.30 -0.38
N ALA A 47 -16.90 -10.98 0.81
CA ALA A 47 -17.34 -9.82 1.59
C ALA A 47 -16.97 -8.51 0.92
N LEU A 48 -15.73 -8.37 0.44
CA LEU A 48 -15.26 -7.19 -0.30
C LEU A 48 -16.05 -6.99 -1.60
N GLN A 49 -16.36 -8.09 -2.31
CA GLN A 49 -17.16 -8.00 -3.52
C GLN A 49 -18.59 -7.53 -3.24
N ARG A 50 -19.23 -8.05 -2.16
CA ARG A 50 -20.54 -7.54 -1.74
C ARG A 50 -20.50 -6.07 -1.34
N LYS A 51 -19.46 -5.66 -0.58
CA LYS A 51 -19.27 -4.27 -0.19
C LYS A 51 -19.05 -3.36 -1.40
N ALA A 52 -18.26 -3.78 -2.37
CA ALA A 52 -18.08 -3.05 -3.62
C ALA A 52 -19.41 -2.87 -4.38
N ALA A 53 -20.23 -3.90 -4.44
CA ALA A 53 -21.57 -3.82 -5.05
C ALA A 53 -22.49 -2.83 -4.31
N GLN A 54 -22.46 -2.79 -2.96
CA GLN A 54 -23.21 -1.81 -2.15
C GLN A 54 -22.76 -0.38 -2.39
N LEU A 55 -21.51 -0.19 -2.81
CA LEU A 55 -20.91 1.11 -3.12
C LEU A 55 -20.89 1.42 -4.63
N ASP A 56 -21.69 0.74 -5.43
CA ASP A 56 -21.74 0.90 -6.89
C ASP A 56 -20.34 0.78 -7.54
N GLY A 57 -19.50 -0.12 -7.03
CA GLY A 57 -18.14 -0.36 -7.52
C GLY A 57 -17.07 0.58 -6.95
N ARG A 58 -17.41 1.52 -6.06
CA ARG A 58 -16.45 2.48 -5.47
C ARG A 58 -15.67 1.89 -4.28
N LEU A 59 -15.03 0.75 -4.51
CA LEU A 59 -14.08 0.13 -3.59
C LEU A 59 -12.81 -0.26 -4.34
N ALA A 60 -11.66 0.16 -3.83
CA ALA A 60 -10.35 -0.16 -4.36
C ALA A 60 -9.42 -0.66 -3.24
N LEU A 61 -8.56 -1.62 -3.57
CA LEU A 61 -7.45 -2.03 -2.72
C LEU A 61 -6.20 -1.27 -3.14
N ILE A 62 -5.46 -0.74 -2.17
CA ILE A 62 -4.21 0.00 -2.40
C ILE A 62 -3.12 -0.66 -1.57
N SER A 63 -2.15 -1.31 -2.20
CA SER A 63 -1.16 -2.12 -1.50
C SER A 63 0.26 -1.87 -1.99
N GLY A 64 1.24 -2.12 -1.12
CA GLY A 64 2.64 -2.25 -1.50
C GLY A 64 2.94 -3.56 -2.24
N ARG A 65 2.06 -4.55 -2.15
CA ARG A 65 2.16 -5.80 -2.90
C ARG A 65 1.90 -5.58 -4.38
N PHE A 66 2.38 -6.51 -5.21
CA PHE A 66 1.96 -6.54 -6.63
C PHE A 66 0.47 -6.83 -6.76
N VAL A 67 -0.14 -6.28 -7.80
CA VAL A 67 -1.54 -6.60 -8.15
C VAL A 67 -1.77 -8.11 -8.26
N ALA A 68 -0.86 -8.84 -8.91
CA ALA A 68 -0.96 -10.29 -9.06
C ALA A 68 -0.93 -11.03 -7.71
N ASP A 69 -0.13 -10.56 -6.75
CA ASP A 69 -0.04 -11.13 -5.40
C ASP A 69 -1.35 -10.88 -4.62
N VAL A 70 -1.82 -9.64 -4.56
CA VAL A 70 -3.12 -9.31 -3.93
C VAL A 70 -4.25 -10.17 -4.51
N ARG A 71 -4.32 -10.29 -5.83
CA ARG A 71 -5.35 -11.10 -6.50
C ARG A 71 -5.24 -12.59 -6.22
N SER A 72 -4.02 -13.12 -6.01
CA SER A 72 -3.84 -14.53 -5.64
C SER A 72 -4.41 -14.86 -4.27
N HIS A 73 -4.41 -13.88 -3.36
CA HIS A 73 -4.99 -14.00 -2.02
C HIS A 73 -6.49 -13.72 -1.96
N LEU A 74 -7.04 -13.04 -2.95
CA LEU A 74 -8.46 -12.69 -3.05
C LEU A 74 -9.06 -13.21 -4.37
N PRO A 75 -9.15 -14.54 -4.53
CA PRO A 75 -9.73 -15.12 -5.75
C PRO A 75 -11.18 -14.64 -5.91
N ASP A 76 -11.59 -14.39 -7.15
CA ASP A 76 -12.95 -13.95 -7.51
C ASP A 76 -13.37 -12.58 -6.95
N CYS A 77 -12.48 -11.83 -6.32
CA CYS A 77 -12.77 -10.47 -5.84
C CYS A 77 -12.63 -9.44 -6.97
N ALA A 78 -13.75 -9.09 -7.59
CA ALA A 78 -13.80 -8.13 -8.70
C ALA A 78 -13.85 -6.68 -8.21
N VAL A 79 -12.72 -6.18 -7.69
CA VAL A 79 -12.53 -4.78 -7.27
C VAL A 79 -11.34 -4.15 -8.01
N VAL A 80 -11.26 -2.84 -8.01
CA VAL A 80 -10.04 -2.13 -8.47
C VAL A 80 -8.90 -2.46 -7.51
N VAL A 81 -7.73 -2.78 -8.06
CA VAL A 81 -6.51 -3.03 -7.27
C VAL A 81 -5.40 -2.12 -7.76
N SER A 82 -4.83 -1.35 -6.86
CA SER A 82 -3.59 -0.61 -7.06
C SER A 82 -2.50 -1.30 -6.25
N GLY A 83 -1.51 -1.83 -6.94
CA GLY A 83 -0.36 -2.51 -6.37
C GLY A 83 0.92 -1.68 -6.47
N SER A 84 2.00 -2.22 -5.88
CA SER A 84 3.34 -1.61 -5.93
C SER A 84 3.31 -0.13 -5.53
N HIS A 85 2.61 0.19 -4.43
CA HIS A 85 2.42 1.55 -3.92
C HIS A 85 1.82 2.55 -4.93
N GLY A 86 0.92 2.12 -5.81
CA GLY A 86 0.28 3.01 -6.78
C GLY A 86 0.86 2.94 -8.20
N ALA A 87 1.92 2.18 -8.40
CA ALA A 87 2.58 2.03 -9.69
C ALA A 87 1.80 1.18 -10.69
N GLU A 88 1.02 0.23 -10.19
CA GLU A 88 0.17 -0.65 -10.98
C GLU A 88 -1.30 -0.43 -10.60
N ILE A 89 -2.17 -0.22 -11.57
CA ILE A 89 -3.62 -0.16 -11.31
C ILE A 89 -4.32 -1.09 -12.29
N THR A 90 -5.23 -1.91 -11.78
CA THR A 90 -6.08 -2.78 -12.61
C THR A 90 -7.54 -2.59 -12.31
N SER A 91 -8.35 -2.70 -13.36
CA SER A 91 -9.81 -2.73 -13.27
C SER A 91 -10.31 -3.96 -12.47
N PRO A 92 -11.59 -4.01 -12.08
CA PRO A 92 -12.18 -5.18 -11.46
C PRO A 92 -11.98 -6.48 -12.26
N GLN A 93 -11.87 -6.39 -13.57
CA GLN A 93 -11.67 -7.52 -14.48
C GLN A 93 -10.17 -7.86 -14.70
N GLY A 94 -9.26 -7.14 -14.01
CA GLY A 94 -7.82 -7.36 -14.10
C GLY A 94 -7.12 -6.68 -15.29
N SER A 95 -7.84 -5.89 -16.09
CA SER A 95 -7.21 -5.11 -17.16
C SER A 95 -6.46 -3.91 -16.59
N PRO A 96 -5.26 -3.57 -17.09
CA PRO A 96 -4.54 -2.38 -16.67
C PRO A 96 -5.38 -1.11 -16.84
N VAL A 97 -5.26 -0.20 -15.89
CA VAL A 97 -5.87 1.14 -15.93
C VAL A 97 -4.75 2.15 -16.11
N GLY A 98 -4.81 2.94 -17.20
CA GLY A 98 -3.78 3.91 -17.59
C GLY A 98 -2.89 3.41 -18.73
N GLU A 99 -2.12 4.34 -19.31
CA GLU A 99 -1.34 4.09 -20.53
C GLU A 99 0.13 3.71 -20.27
N LYS A 100 0.61 3.76 -19.03
CA LYS A 100 2.03 3.54 -18.72
C LYS A 100 2.27 2.15 -18.16
N GLU A 101 3.01 1.33 -18.91
CA GLU A 101 3.75 0.22 -18.32
C GLU A 101 4.84 0.79 -17.39
N VAL A 102 4.81 0.43 -16.13
CA VAL A 102 5.91 0.76 -15.22
C VAL A 102 7.10 -0.14 -15.54
N PRO A 103 8.27 0.42 -15.84
CA PRO A 103 9.45 -0.39 -16.16
C PRO A 103 9.81 -1.32 -15.01
N ARG A 104 10.05 -2.59 -15.31
CA ARG A 104 10.59 -3.53 -14.32
C ARG A 104 12.02 -3.14 -13.97
N ILE A 105 12.45 -3.51 -12.76
CA ILE A 105 13.85 -3.34 -12.37
C ILE A 105 14.75 -4.15 -13.30
N GLY A 106 15.82 -3.55 -13.78
CA GLY A 106 16.72 -4.19 -14.76
C GLY A 106 17.60 -5.28 -14.12
N ASP A 107 17.91 -6.34 -14.88
CA ASP A 107 18.79 -7.43 -14.43
C ASP A 107 20.16 -6.93 -13.98
N ALA A 108 20.70 -5.88 -14.59
CA ALA A 108 21.98 -5.27 -14.19
C ALA A 108 21.92 -4.69 -12.76
N VAL A 109 20.83 -4.06 -12.39
CA VAL A 109 20.61 -3.53 -11.04
C VAL A 109 20.54 -4.67 -10.03
N LEU A 110 19.75 -5.71 -10.33
CA LEU A 110 19.62 -6.87 -9.47
C LEU A 110 20.96 -7.59 -9.29
N ALA A 111 21.75 -7.73 -10.36
CA ALA A 111 23.08 -8.35 -10.28
C ALA A 111 24.03 -7.57 -9.37
N GLN A 112 24.07 -6.24 -9.47
CA GLN A 112 24.88 -5.38 -8.60
C GLN A 112 24.42 -5.48 -7.14
N ALA A 113 23.11 -5.47 -6.89
CA ALA A 113 22.53 -5.58 -5.55
C ALA A 113 22.81 -6.95 -4.90
N ARG A 114 22.68 -8.05 -5.67
CA ARG A 114 23.02 -9.41 -5.22
C ARG A 114 24.50 -9.51 -4.84
N ASP A 115 25.37 -9.00 -5.68
CA ASP A 115 26.81 -8.99 -5.49
C ASP A 115 27.24 -8.20 -4.24
N TYR A 116 26.59 -7.07 -4.01
CA TYR A 116 26.81 -6.26 -2.82
C TYR A 116 26.29 -6.95 -1.56
N ALA A 117 25.07 -7.49 -1.60
CA ALA A 117 24.47 -8.22 -0.48
C ALA A 117 25.30 -9.46 -0.09
N ALA A 118 25.80 -10.23 -1.09
CA ALA A 118 26.63 -11.42 -0.84
C ALA A 118 27.96 -11.10 -0.13
N ARG A 119 28.46 -9.86 -0.24
CA ARG A 119 29.69 -9.38 0.41
C ARG A 119 29.45 -8.61 1.71
N THR A 120 28.20 -8.47 2.11
CA THR A 120 27.79 -7.65 3.27
C THR A 120 27.05 -8.53 4.27
N ASP A 121 27.80 -9.05 5.26
CA ASP A 121 27.23 -9.92 6.29
C ASP A 121 26.07 -9.22 7.00
N GLY A 122 24.93 -9.91 7.13
CA GLY A 122 23.72 -9.41 7.78
C GLY A 122 22.79 -8.59 6.88
N LEU A 123 23.23 -8.18 5.68
CA LEU A 123 22.36 -7.50 4.71
C LEU A 123 21.44 -8.50 4.01
N LEU A 124 20.13 -8.26 4.05
CA LEU A 124 19.16 -9.06 3.31
C LEU A 124 18.65 -8.26 2.11
N LEU A 125 18.79 -8.84 0.92
CA LEU A 125 18.21 -8.32 -0.33
C LEU A 125 16.81 -8.92 -0.53
N GLU A 126 15.83 -8.05 -0.71
CA GLU A 126 14.49 -8.39 -1.17
C GLU A 126 14.33 -7.91 -2.63
N GLU A 127 14.11 -8.84 -3.55
CA GLU A 127 13.89 -8.52 -4.95
C GLU A 127 12.40 -8.36 -5.24
N LYS A 128 12.05 -7.24 -5.89
CA LYS A 128 10.69 -6.91 -6.32
C LYS A 128 10.69 -6.65 -7.83
N ALA A 129 9.55 -6.82 -8.51
CA ALA A 129 9.49 -6.60 -9.97
C ALA A 129 9.74 -5.13 -10.35
N LEU A 130 9.34 -4.18 -9.52
CA LEU A 130 9.51 -2.74 -9.75
C LEU A 130 10.59 -2.10 -8.88
N GLY A 131 11.38 -2.92 -8.15
CA GLY A 131 12.38 -2.38 -7.25
C GLY A 131 13.14 -3.46 -6.49
N LEU A 132 13.83 -3.05 -5.45
CA LEU A 132 14.49 -3.93 -4.49
C LEU A 132 14.54 -3.28 -3.11
N GLY A 133 14.64 -4.10 -2.07
CA GLY A 133 14.84 -3.68 -0.69
C GLY A 133 16.17 -4.17 -0.13
N LEU A 134 16.91 -3.28 0.51
CA LEU A 134 18.15 -3.57 1.24
C LEU A 134 17.87 -3.47 2.74
N HIS A 135 17.54 -4.60 3.38
CA HIS A 135 17.25 -4.66 4.82
C HIS A 135 18.55 -4.77 5.62
N TYR A 136 18.85 -3.77 6.41
CA TYR A 136 20.10 -3.67 7.18
C TYR A 136 19.93 -3.90 8.68
N ARG A 137 18.79 -4.43 9.13
CA ARG A 137 18.50 -4.68 10.56
C ARG A 137 19.56 -5.52 11.27
N ASN A 138 20.18 -6.46 10.58
CA ASN A 138 21.21 -7.33 11.14
C ASN A 138 22.64 -6.79 10.95
N CYS A 139 22.80 -5.58 10.41
CA CYS A 139 24.08 -4.89 10.19
C CYS A 139 23.90 -3.37 10.27
N GLU A 140 23.27 -2.89 11.34
CA GLU A 140 22.93 -1.47 11.53
C GLU A 140 24.15 -0.55 11.55
N ASP A 141 25.28 -1.03 12.03
CA ASP A 141 26.58 -0.35 12.04
C ASP A 141 27.08 -0.01 10.62
N ARG A 142 26.59 -0.70 9.59
CA ARG A 142 26.93 -0.47 8.19
C ARG A 142 25.90 0.39 7.44
N ARG A 143 24.93 0.98 8.14
CA ARG A 143 23.85 1.76 7.53
C ARG A 143 24.35 2.79 6.52
N ASP A 144 25.34 3.59 6.88
CA ASP A 144 25.84 4.68 6.02
C ASP A 144 26.61 4.17 4.78
N GLU A 145 27.22 3.01 4.87
CA GLU A 145 27.86 2.35 3.74
C GLU A 145 26.81 1.81 2.75
N ILE A 146 25.78 1.14 3.29
CA ILE A 146 24.66 0.60 2.50
C ILE A 146 23.86 1.72 1.84
N HIS A 147 23.64 2.83 2.57
CA HIS A 147 22.99 4.01 2.01
C HIS A 147 23.77 4.60 0.82
N ARG A 148 25.11 4.73 0.94
CA ARG A 148 25.94 5.22 -0.17
C ARG A 148 25.90 4.29 -1.39
N PHE A 149 25.88 2.98 -1.17
CA PHE A 149 25.69 2.01 -2.25
C PHE A 149 24.33 2.18 -2.91
N ALA A 150 23.24 2.23 -2.13
CA ALA A 150 21.89 2.43 -2.63
C ALA A 150 21.75 3.73 -3.42
N GLN A 151 22.33 4.82 -2.92
CA GLN A 151 22.33 6.11 -3.59
C GLN A 151 23.10 6.08 -4.93
N GLY A 152 24.25 5.41 -4.97
CA GLY A 152 25.02 5.21 -6.20
C GLY A 152 24.23 4.42 -7.25
N LEU A 153 23.61 3.31 -6.82
CA LEU A 153 22.80 2.47 -7.68
C LEU A 153 21.57 3.22 -8.22
N ALA A 154 20.93 4.03 -7.36
CA ALA A 154 19.79 4.88 -7.76
C ALA A 154 20.21 5.90 -8.83
N GLN A 155 21.36 6.59 -8.64
CA GLN A 155 21.86 7.58 -9.59
C GLN A 155 22.28 6.97 -10.93
N GLU A 156 22.94 5.81 -10.90
CA GLU A 156 23.42 5.13 -12.10
C GLU A 156 22.27 4.64 -13.00
N HIS A 157 21.20 4.17 -12.37
CA HIS A 157 20.08 3.51 -13.08
C HIS A 157 18.78 4.32 -13.11
N GLY A 158 18.77 5.54 -12.60
CA GLY A 158 17.59 6.40 -12.59
C GLY A 158 16.46 5.85 -11.70
N LEU A 159 16.82 5.24 -10.56
CA LEU A 159 15.86 4.70 -9.59
C LEU A 159 15.55 5.73 -8.50
N HIS A 160 14.40 5.57 -7.88
CA HIS A 160 13.97 6.34 -6.72
C HIS A 160 14.38 5.61 -5.44
N LEU A 161 15.17 6.29 -4.59
CA LEU A 161 15.60 5.78 -3.28
C LEU A 161 14.68 6.30 -2.19
N ARG A 162 14.19 5.40 -1.34
CA ARG A 162 13.37 5.72 -0.16
C ARG A 162 13.99 5.11 1.10
N ASP A 163 13.95 5.88 2.19
CA ASP A 163 14.34 5.44 3.53
C ASP A 163 13.13 4.81 4.23
N GLY A 164 13.22 3.52 4.57
CA GLY A 164 12.26 2.80 5.39
C GLY A 164 12.81 2.46 6.78
N LYS A 165 12.02 1.77 7.59
CA LYS A 165 12.45 1.30 8.92
C LYS A 165 13.43 0.13 8.78
N MET A 166 14.73 0.40 8.95
CA MET A 166 15.84 -0.55 8.75
C MET A 166 15.92 -1.11 7.33
N LEU A 167 15.53 -0.29 6.34
CA LEU A 167 15.40 -0.66 4.94
C LEU A 167 15.73 0.54 4.05
N PHE A 168 16.50 0.32 2.99
CA PHE A 168 16.57 1.21 1.84
C PHE A 168 15.85 0.56 0.67
N GLU A 169 14.86 1.24 0.12
CA GLU A 169 14.10 0.76 -1.01
C GLU A 169 14.48 1.53 -2.28
N LEU A 170 14.79 0.80 -3.35
CA LEU A 170 15.00 1.36 -4.66
C LEU A 170 13.87 0.93 -5.58
N ALA A 171 13.23 1.89 -6.24
CA ALA A 171 12.09 1.64 -7.12
C ALA A 171 12.26 2.30 -8.49
N THR A 172 11.67 1.71 -9.52
CA THR A 172 11.66 2.26 -10.89
C THR A 172 10.70 3.43 -11.05
N THR A 173 9.91 3.73 -10.01
CA THR A 173 8.90 4.79 -10.00
C THR A 173 8.87 5.47 -8.64
N ASP A 174 8.47 6.72 -8.63
CA ASP A 174 8.18 7.51 -7.43
C ASP A 174 6.70 7.39 -6.98
N ALA A 175 5.93 6.51 -7.61
CA ALA A 175 4.54 6.28 -7.26
C ALA A 175 4.40 5.91 -5.77
N ASP A 176 3.44 6.51 -5.10
CA ASP A 176 3.03 6.26 -3.74
C ASP A 176 1.52 5.93 -3.68
N LYS A 177 1.02 5.55 -2.52
CA LYS A 177 -0.39 5.19 -2.38
C LYS A 177 -1.33 6.35 -2.71
N GLY A 178 -0.90 7.59 -2.51
CA GLY A 178 -1.67 8.79 -2.88
C GLY A 178 -1.78 8.98 -4.39
N VAL A 179 -0.74 8.66 -5.15
CA VAL A 179 -0.77 8.65 -6.63
C VAL A 179 -1.83 7.66 -7.11
N GLY A 180 -1.85 6.44 -6.54
CA GLY A 180 -2.87 5.43 -6.85
C GLY A 180 -4.30 5.93 -6.55
N VAL A 181 -4.52 6.53 -5.38
CA VAL A 181 -5.82 7.12 -5.01
C VAL A 181 -6.27 8.20 -6.01
N ARG A 182 -5.39 9.17 -6.33
CA ARG A 182 -5.73 10.26 -7.25
C ARG A 182 -6.09 9.73 -8.64
N ALA A 183 -5.30 8.79 -9.17
CA ALA A 183 -5.56 8.19 -10.48
C ALA A 183 -6.89 7.44 -10.53
N ILE A 184 -7.26 6.72 -9.46
CA ILE A 184 -8.55 6.01 -9.39
C ILE A 184 -9.70 7.00 -9.23
N MET A 185 -9.55 8.09 -8.46
CA MET A 185 -10.59 9.11 -8.28
C MET A 185 -10.93 9.88 -9.56
N GLU A 186 -10.07 9.87 -10.56
CA GLU A 186 -10.37 10.43 -11.89
C GLU A 186 -11.27 9.50 -12.75
N GLN A 187 -11.43 8.24 -12.35
CA GLN A 187 -12.15 7.23 -13.11
C GLN A 187 -13.59 7.04 -12.61
N SER A 188 -14.52 6.69 -13.53
CA SER A 188 -15.84 6.18 -13.11
C SER A 188 -15.67 4.77 -12.52
N PRO A 189 -16.37 4.44 -11.42
CA PRO A 189 -17.43 5.19 -10.74
C PRO A 189 -16.95 6.08 -9.58
N PHE A 190 -15.64 6.28 -9.38
CA PHE A 190 -15.08 7.00 -8.23
C PHE A 190 -15.18 8.52 -8.38
N ALA A 191 -15.19 9.04 -9.59
CA ALA A 191 -15.19 10.47 -9.86
C ALA A 191 -16.36 11.19 -9.16
N GLY A 192 -16.03 12.24 -8.37
CA GLY A 192 -17.00 13.03 -7.62
C GLY A 192 -17.50 12.39 -6.32
N ALA A 193 -17.02 11.21 -5.95
CA ALA A 193 -17.34 10.57 -4.67
C ALA A 193 -16.52 11.15 -3.50
N SER A 194 -16.89 10.82 -2.26
CA SER A 194 -16.18 11.19 -1.05
C SER A 194 -15.13 10.12 -0.72
N PRO A 195 -13.82 10.37 -0.94
CA PRO A 195 -12.79 9.35 -0.76
C PRO A 195 -12.48 9.11 0.71
N ILE A 196 -12.31 7.84 1.08
CA ILE A 196 -11.94 7.41 2.43
C ILE A 196 -10.80 6.42 2.27
N PHE A 197 -9.66 6.68 2.89
CA PHE A 197 -8.52 5.77 2.92
C PHE A 197 -8.38 5.13 4.29
N VAL A 198 -8.23 3.82 4.35
CA VAL A 198 -8.01 3.05 5.58
C VAL A 198 -6.66 2.36 5.47
N GLY A 199 -5.78 2.55 6.47
CA GLY A 199 -4.42 2.01 6.46
C GLY A 199 -3.76 2.05 7.82
N ASP A 200 -2.69 1.25 8.01
CA ASP A 200 -2.00 1.06 9.30
C ASP A 200 -0.57 1.62 9.32
N ASP A 201 0.11 1.68 8.17
CA ASP A 201 1.55 1.96 8.09
C ASP A 201 1.84 3.42 7.67
N THR A 202 3.12 3.76 7.76
CA THR A 202 3.66 5.07 7.36
C THR A 202 3.50 5.36 5.88
N THR A 203 3.50 4.32 5.04
CA THR A 203 3.24 4.45 3.59
C THR A 203 1.79 4.83 3.27
N ASP A 204 0.87 4.68 4.24
CA ASP A 204 -0.53 5.09 4.09
C ASP A 204 -0.73 6.60 4.29
N GLU A 205 0.27 7.30 4.86
CA GLU A 205 0.19 8.75 5.01
C GLU A 205 0.04 9.47 3.67
N ASP A 206 0.64 8.95 2.60
CA ASP A 206 0.47 9.49 1.24
C ASP A 206 -0.98 9.30 0.76
N GLY A 207 -1.59 8.15 1.10
CA GLY A 207 -3.02 7.89 0.88
C GLY A 207 -3.91 8.83 1.69
N PHE A 208 -3.60 9.02 2.99
CA PHE A 208 -4.34 9.97 3.85
C PHE A 208 -4.23 11.40 3.34
N ALA A 209 -3.04 11.83 2.91
CA ALA A 209 -2.86 13.14 2.30
C ALA A 209 -3.74 13.30 1.05
N ALA A 210 -3.73 12.31 0.16
CA ALA A 210 -4.50 12.37 -1.07
C ALA A 210 -6.01 12.48 -0.83
N VAL A 211 -6.58 11.66 0.07
CA VAL A 211 -8.02 11.75 0.37
C VAL A 211 -8.40 13.04 1.08
N ASN A 212 -7.53 13.57 1.96
CA ASN A 212 -7.74 14.85 2.62
C ASN A 212 -7.79 16.01 1.61
N ASP A 213 -6.85 16.05 0.65
CA ASP A 213 -6.82 17.06 -0.42
C ASP A 213 -8.07 16.99 -1.31
N LEU A 214 -8.64 15.80 -1.47
CA LEU A 214 -9.86 15.55 -2.26
C LEU A 214 -11.16 15.75 -1.44
N GLY A 215 -11.06 16.26 -0.21
CA GLY A 215 -12.21 16.58 0.64
C GLY A 215 -12.80 15.39 1.39
N GLY A 216 -12.09 14.25 1.43
CA GLY A 216 -12.42 13.07 2.20
C GLY A 216 -11.69 13.00 3.54
N PHE A 217 -11.35 11.78 3.99
CA PHE A 217 -10.59 11.58 5.22
C PHE A 217 -9.88 10.23 5.28
N GLY A 218 -8.77 10.21 6.05
CA GLY A 218 -8.04 9.00 6.41
C GLY A 218 -8.55 8.37 7.70
N VAL A 219 -8.41 7.03 7.79
CA VAL A 219 -8.67 6.21 8.98
C VAL A 219 -7.42 5.39 9.29
N LEU A 220 -6.75 5.69 10.40
CA LEU A 220 -5.59 4.94 10.88
C LEU A 220 -6.06 3.63 11.52
N VAL A 221 -5.40 2.53 11.20
CA VAL A 221 -5.59 1.23 11.87
C VAL A 221 -4.41 0.97 12.81
N GLY A 222 -4.68 0.35 13.97
CA GLY A 222 -3.64 -0.05 14.90
C GLY A 222 -3.25 1.00 15.92
N GLU A 223 -1.96 1.04 16.31
CA GLU A 223 -1.46 1.90 17.38
C GLU A 223 -1.46 3.38 17.03
N ARG A 224 -1.52 4.21 18.06
CA ARG A 224 -1.45 5.67 17.93
C ARG A 224 -0.06 6.10 17.47
N ARG A 225 -0.02 6.95 16.46
CA ARG A 225 1.18 7.62 15.98
C ARG A 225 0.84 8.99 15.40
N LYS A 226 1.84 9.79 15.10
CA LYS A 226 1.64 11.01 14.32
C LYS A 226 1.11 10.65 12.93
N THR A 227 -0.03 11.20 12.54
CA THR A 227 -0.72 10.82 11.31
C THR A 227 -1.52 11.98 10.73
N LEU A 228 -1.79 11.91 9.42
CA LEU A 228 -2.74 12.76 8.68
C LEU A 228 -4.16 12.16 8.69
N ALA A 229 -4.34 10.95 9.20
CA ALA A 229 -5.67 10.37 9.38
C ALA A 229 -6.50 11.22 10.35
N ARG A 230 -7.79 11.30 10.08
CA ARG A 230 -8.76 12.03 10.91
C ARG A 230 -9.41 11.15 11.97
N TYR A 231 -9.51 9.85 11.69
CA TYR A 231 -10.17 8.85 12.54
C TYR A 231 -9.24 7.66 12.77
N ARG A 232 -9.63 6.78 13.73
CA ARG A 232 -8.85 5.59 14.02
C ARG A 232 -9.75 4.40 14.33
N LEU A 233 -9.31 3.23 13.87
CA LEU A 233 -9.78 1.91 14.27
C LEU A 233 -8.64 1.18 15.01
N ARG A 234 -8.94 0.38 16.02
CA ARG A 234 -7.92 -0.18 16.89
C ARG A 234 -7.13 -1.33 16.25
N ASP A 235 -7.73 -2.10 15.34
CA ASP A 235 -7.19 -3.33 14.76
C ASP A 235 -7.97 -3.76 13.50
N VAL A 236 -7.50 -4.80 12.82
CA VAL A 236 -8.13 -5.41 11.63
C VAL A 236 -9.58 -5.83 11.91
N ALA A 237 -9.86 -6.41 13.09
CA ALA A 237 -11.22 -6.82 13.45
C ALA A 237 -12.17 -5.61 13.51
N ALA A 238 -11.70 -4.47 14.03
CA ALA A 238 -12.49 -3.24 14.03
C ALA A 238 -12.75 -2.70 12.61
N VAL A 239 -11.81 -2.91 11.67
CA VAL A 239 -12.04 -2.58 10.24
C VAL A 239 -13.13 -3.47 9.65
N HIS A 240 -13.06 -4.79 9.87
CA HIS A 240 -14.09 -5.72 9.38
C HIS A 240 -15.47 -5.39 9.95
N GLN A 241 -15.54 -5.06 11.24
CA GLN A 241 -16.80 -4.66 11.89
C GLN A 241 -17.35 -3.35 11.31
N TRP A 242 -16.50 -2.32 11.13
CA TRP A 242 -16.92 -1.03 10.58
C TRP A 242 -17.39 -1.13 9.12
N LEU A 243 -16.74 -2.00 8.34
CA LEU A 243 -17.10 -2.29 6.95
C LEU A 243 -18.24 -3.32 6.83
N GLU A 244 -18.68 -3.96 7.93
CA GLU A 244 -19.69 -5.02 7.94
C GLU A 244 -19.31 -6.16 6.97
N LEU A 245 -18.08 -6.68 7.08
CA LEU A 245 -17.56 -7.72 6.19
C LEU A 245 -17.92 -9.14 6.66
N GLU A 246 -18.29 -9.33 7.92
CA GLU A 246 -18.65 -10.65 8.51
C GLU A 246 -20.08 -11.06 8.21
#